data_85964fe3282cd1c5864e57e237c1830c
#
_entry.id   85964fe3282cd1c5864e57e237c1830c
#
_cell.length_a   1.000
_cell.length_b   1.000
_cell.length_c   1.000
_cell.angle_alpha   90.00
_cell.angle_beta   90.00
_cell.angle_gamma   90.00
#
_symmetry.space_group_name_H-M   'P 1'
#
loop_
_entity.id
_entity.type
_entity.pdbx_description
1 polymer ?
#
loop_
_entity_poly.entity_id
_entity_poly.type
_entity_poly.pdbx_seq_one_letter_code
_entity_poly.pdbx_strand_id
1 'polypeptide(L)'
;MSQENVEVLGVAPILPSRNLTATAAFYVRLGFKEQGLWPDEYLIVMRGEVGLHFFHSALLDPWSSDAGCYLYVDDADALFAEWRPLGLPSEGIPRLHGSPNDTDYGLREFALVDPDGNLLRIGSFIAEPG
;
A
#
# COMPACT_ATOMS: atom_id res chain seq x y z
N MET A 1 -27.28 -20.64 -25.91
CA MET A 1 -26.82 -20.26 -24.60
C MET A 1 -25.91 -19.06 -24.69
N SER A 2 -26.15 -18.15 -23.89
CA SER A 2 -25.30 -16.96 -23.89
C SER A 2 -23.95 -17.26 -23.27
N GLN A 3 -22.94 -16.61 -23.79
CA GLN A 3 -21.63 -16.62 -23.22
C GLN A 3 -21.63 -15.72 -21.98
N GLU A 4 -21.31 -16.29 -20.84
CA GLU A 4 -21.14 -15.48 -19.66
C GLU A 4 -19.92 -14.62 -19.80
N ASN A 5 -20.06 -13.34 -19.53
CA ASN A 5 -18.95 -12.45 -19.39
C ASN A 5 -18.36 -12.64 -17.99
N VAL A 6 -17.07 -12.88 -17.94
CA VAL A 6 -16.39 -12.93 -16.64
C VAL A 6 -16.23 -11.50 -16.12
N GLU A 7 -16.74 -11.27 -14.93
CA GLU A 7 -16.55 -9.99 -14.27
C GLU A 7 -15.26 -10.00 -13.46
N VAL A 8 -14.39 -9.05 -13.70
CA VAL A 8 -13.17 -8.90 -12.92
C VAL A 8 -13.52 -8.10 -11.68
N LEU A 9 -13.37 -8.73 -10.51
CA LEU A 9 -13.80 -8.12 -9.24
C LEU A 9 -12.76 -7.20 -8.62
N GLY A 10 -11.52 -7.29 -9.08
CA GLY A 10 -10.46 -6.44 -8.54
C GLY A 10 -9.11 -6.93 -8.97
N VAL A 11 -8.09 -6.29 -8.47
CA VAL A 11 -6.70 -6.65 -8.66
C VAL A 11 -5.96 -6.38 -7.37
N ALA A 12 -4.95 -7.19 -7.07
CA ALA A 12 -4.12 -6.96 -5.90
C ALA A 12 -2.64 -7.00 -6.32
N PRO A 13 -1.81 -6.10 -5.81
CA PRO A 13 -0.38 -6.19 -6.01
C PRO A 13 0.19 -7.36 -5.22
N ILE A 14 1.30 -7.92 -5.70
CA ILE A 14 2.03 -8.96 -5.00
C ILE A 14 3.44 -8.43 -4.77
N LEU A 15 3.75 -8.10 -3.53
CA LEU A 15 4.95 -7.36 -3.15
C LEU A 15 5.90 -8.25 -2.34
N PRO A 16 7.22 -8.04 -2.44
CA PRO A 16 8.17 -8.86 -1.68
C PRO A 16 8.26 -8.45 -0.21
N SER A 17 8.54 -9.41 0.66
CA SER A 17 8.77 -9.19 2.07
C SER A 17 9.85 -10.13 2.58
N ARG A 18 10.80 -9.60 3.34
CA ARG A 18 11.84 -10.41 3.97
C ARG A 18 11.32 -11.18 5.18
N ASN A 19 10.26 -10.69 5.81
CA ASN A 19 9.70 -11.27 7.00
C ASN A 19 8.20 -10.99 7.01
N LEU A 20 7.40 -11.98 6.62
CA LEU A 20 5.97 -11.79 6.45
C LEU A 20 5.25 -11.47 7.76
N THR A 21 5.71 -12.02 8.88
CA THR A 21 5.13 -11.70 10.19
C THR A 21 5.33 -10.24 10.56
N ALA A 22 6.53 -9.71 10.32
CA ALA A 22 6.82 -8.30 10.56
C ALA A 22 6.04 -7.40 9.62
N THR A 23 5.90 -7.81 8.36
CA THR A 23 5.11 -7.06 7.37
C THR A 23 3.64 -7.00 7.78
N ALA A 24 3.08 -8.13 8.24
CA ALA A 24 1.70 -8.16 8.75
C ALA A 24 1.52 -7.15 9.88
N ALA A 25 2.42 -7.13 10.85
CA ALA A 25 2.35 -6.20 11.97
C ALA A 25 2.42 -4.75 11.51
N PHE A 26 3.29 -4.45 10.55
CA PHE A 26 3.41 -3.10 10.00
C PHE A 26 2.09 -2.63 9.37
N TYR A 27 1.50 -3.47 8.53
CA TYR A 27 0.26 -3.10 7.83
C TYR A 27 -0.95 -3.06 8.75
N VAL A 28 -0.97 -3.85 9.82
CA VAL A 28 -2.02 -3.74 10.85
C VAL A 28 -1.97 -2.35 11.48
N ARG A 29 -0.80 -1.79 11.73
CA ARG A 29 -0.66 -0.42 12.22
C ARG A 29 -1.24 0.60 11.24
N LEU A 30 -1.21 0.31 9.94
CA LEU A 30 -1.76 1.18 8.90
C LEU A 30 -3.27 0.99 8.71
N GLY A 31 -3.92 0.16 9.53
CA GLY A 31 -5.36 -0.05 9.46
C GLY A 31 -5.79 -1.20 8.57
N PHE A 32 -4.85 -2.02 8.13
CA PHE A 32 -5.17 -3.25 7.40
C PHE A 32 -5.44 -4.37 8.40
N LYS A 33 -6.19 -5.37 7.96
CA LYS A 33 -6.41 -6.59 8.73
C LYS A 33 -5.65 -7.73 8.08
N GLU A 34 -5.03 -8.56 8.92
CA GLU A 34 -4.41 -9.78 8.44
C GLU A 34 -5.51 -10.75 8.02
N GLN A 35 -5.52 -11.12 6.75
CA GLN A 35 -6.48 -12.07 6.20
C GLN A 35 -5.92 -13.48 6.17
N GLY A 36 -4.64 -13.63 5.91
CA GLY A 36 -3.96 -14.91 5.89
C GLY A 36 -2.47 -14.71 6.01
N LEU A 37 -1.84 -15.49 6.88
CA LEU A 37 -0.40 -15.45 7.06
C LEU A 37 0.16 -16.87 7.07
N TRP A 38 1.02 -17.13 6.12
CA TRP A 38 1.83 -18.35 6.01
C TRP A 38 3.29 -17.88 6.09
N PRO A 39 3.94 -17.95 7.27
CA PRO A 39 5.14 -17.14 7.55
C PRO A 39 6.31 -17.25 6.58
N ASP A 40 6.48 -18.40 5.94
CA ASP A 40 7.58 -18.58 5.00
C ASP A 40 7.13 -18.57 3.54
N GLU A 41 5.88 -18.21 3.27
CA GLU A 41 5.30 -18.31 1.94
C GLU A 41 4.59 -17.05 1.49
N TYR A 42 3.53 -16.64 2.23
CA TYR A 42 2.61 -15.65 1.71
C TYR A 42 1.86 -14.92 2.81
N LEU A 43 1.46 -13.68 2.50
CA LEU A 43 0.65 -12.85 3.40
C LEU A 43 -0.41 -12.13 2.58
N ILE A 44 -1.61 -12.07 3.11
CA ILE A 44 -2.69 -11.24 2.56
C ILE A 44 -3.19 -10.33 3.66
N VAL A 45 -3.19 -9.03 3.40
CA VAL A 45 -3.80 -8.03 4.27
C VAL A 45 -4.88 -7.29 3.50
N MET A 46 -5.93 -6.88 4.22
CA MET A 46 -7.09 -6.21 3.61
C MET A 46 -7.42 -4.94 4.38
N ARG A 47 -7.74 -3.90 3.63
CA ARG A 47 -8.37 -2.71 4.20
C ARG A 47 -9.63 -2.46 3.39
N GLY A 48 -10.80 -2.67 4.03
CA GLY A 48 -12.06 -2.73 3.29
C GLY A 48 -12.01 -3.86 2.27
N GLU A 49 -12.27 -3.54 1.02
CA GLU A 49 -12.23 -4.52 -0.07
C GLU A 49 -10.90 -4.54 -0.80
N VAL A 50 -9.92 -3.76 -0.35
CA VAL A 50 -8.62 -3.64 -1.01
C VAL A 50 -7.62 -4.59 -0.35
N GLY A 51 -7.03 -5.47 -1.15
CA GLY A 51 -6.05 -6.44 -0.70
C GLY A 51 -4.65 -6.10 -1.16
N LEU A 52 -3.68 -6.32 -0.28
CA LEU A 52 -2.27 -6.33 -0.63
C LEU A 52 -1.74 -7.71 -0.32
N HIS A 53 -1.04 -8.30 -1.27
CA HIS A 53 -0.42 -9.61 -1.13
C HIS A 53 1.08 -9.46 -1.03
N PHE A 54 1.70 -10.35 -0.27
CA PHE A 54 3.15 -10.35 -0.11
C PHE A 54 3.67 -11.76 -0.23
N PHE A 55 4.81 -11.92 -0.91
CA PHE A 55 5.51 -13.19 -0.98
C PHE A 55 6.84 -13.10 -0.21
N HIS A 56 7.31 -14.22 0.29
CA HIS A 56 8.55 -14.28 1.05
C HIS A 56 9.76 -14.15 0.13
N SER A 57 10.64 -13.21 0.44
CA SER A 57 11.87 -12.96 -0.29
C SER A 57 12.97 -12.60 0.72
N ALA A 58 13.59 -13.63 1.29
CA ALA A 58 14.51 -13.48 2.41
C ALA A 58 15.73 -12.61 2.08
N LEU A 59 16.18 -12.65 0.83
CA LEU A 59 17.41 -11.96 0.41
C LEU A 59 17.16 -10.61 -0.26
N LEU A 60 15.94 -10.11 -0.19
CA LEU A 60 15.59 -8.81 -0.77
C LEU A 60 16.44 -7.71 -0.14
N ASP A 61 16.98 -6.82 -1.00
CA ASP A 61 17.58 -5.58 -0.57
C ASP A 61 16.54 -4.47 -0.69
N PRO A 62 16.03 -3.93 0.43
CA PRO A 62 14.99 -2.90 0.37
C PRO A 62 15.42 -1.63 -0.35
N TRP A 63 16.70 -1.33 -0.35
CA TRP A 63 17.23 -0.12 -1.00
C TRP A 63 17.28 -0.24 -2.52
N SER A 64 17.23 -1.47 -3.04
CA SER A 64 17.27 -1.75 -4.47
C SER A 64 15.93 -2.21 -5.02
N SER A 65 14.89 -2.24 -4.19
CA SER A 65 13.58 -2.72 -4.63
C SER A 65 12.86 -1.66 -5.46
N ASP A 66 12.30 -2.10 -6.58
CA ASP A 66 11.45 -1.27 -7.45
C ASP A 66 9.97 -1.64 -7.31
N ALA A 67 9.63 -2.47 -6.33
CA ALA A 67 8.26 -2.93 -6.16
C ALA A 67 7.40 -1.85 -5.52
N GLY A 68 6.15 -1.81 -5.93
CA GLY A 68 5.20 -0.85 -5.38
C GLY A 68 3.82 -0.97 -5.98
N CYS A 69 2.94 -0.10 -5.54
CA CYS A 69 1.59 -0.03 -6.07
C CYS A 69 1.02 1.37 -5.88
N TYR A 70 -0.10 1.62 -6.53
CA TYR A 70 -0.85 2.86 -6.38
C TYR A 70 -2.19 2.55 -5.73
N LEU A 71 -2.48 3.21 -4.62
CA LEU A 71 -3.75 3.09 -3.92
C LEU A 71 -4.59 4.33 -4.18
N TYR A 72 -5.75 4.14 -4.77
CA TYR A 72 -6.74 5.19 -4.89
C TYR A 72 -7.59 5.22 -3.63
N VAL A 73 -7.69 6.40 -3.02
CA VAL A 73 -8.52 6.61 -1.84
C VAL A 73 -9.47 7.78 -2.11
N ASP A 74 -10.49 7.90 -1.31
CA ASP A 74 -11.44 8.99 -1.47
C ASP A 74 -10.92 10.32 -0.90
N ASP A 75 -9.99 10.27 0.05
CA ASP A 75 -9.46 11.47 0.71
C ASP A 75 -8.02 11.22 1.17
N ALA A 76 -7.06 11.68 0.36
CA ALA A 76 -5.65 11.49 0.68
C ALA A 76 -5.22 12.24 1.94
N ASP A 77 -5.77 13.44 2.17
CA ASP A 77 -5.43 14.20 3.38
C ASP A 77 -5.89 13.48 4.64
N ALA A 78 -7.09 12.89 4.61
CA ALA A 78 -7.63 12.16 5.75
C ALA A 78 -6.77 10.93 6.07
N LEU A 79 -6.35 10.19 5.05
CA LEU A 79 -5.50 9.02 5.28
C LEU A 79 -4.13 9.43 5.79
N PHE A 80 -3.55 10.49 5.25
CA PHE A 80 -2.28 11.00 5.75
C PHE A 80 -2.40 11.41 7.24
N ALA A 81 -3.49 12.08 7.61
CA ALA A 81 -3.74 12.46 8.99
C ALA A 81 -3.90 11.25 9.91
N GLU A 82 -4.45 10.14 9.39
CA GLU A 82 -4.56 8.88 10.13
C GLU A 82 -3.17 8.26 10.38
N TRP A 83 -2.28 8.30 9.37
CA TRP A 83 -0.97 7.65 9.46
C TRP A 83 0.11 8.48 10.11
N ARG A 84 -0.03 9.80 10.08
CA ARG A 84 0.98 10.71 10.65
C ARG A 84 1.33 10.41 12.11
N PRO A 85 0.35 10.14 13.02
CA PRO A 85 0.66 9.86 14.42
C PRO A 85 1.43 8.56 14.67
N LEU A 86 1.59 7.70 13.65
CA LEU A 86 2.31 6.44 13.82
C LEU A 86 3.82 6.65 13.99
N GLY A 87 4.32 7.87 13.75
CA GLY A 87 5.71 8.21 14.00
C GLY A 87 6.71 7.67 13.01
N LEU A 88 6.27 7.38 11.77
CA LEU A 88 7.18 6.94 10.74
C LEU A 88 8.14 8.08 10.36
N PRO A 89 9.43 7.75 10.09
CA PRO A 89 10.37 8.77 9.64
C PRO A 89 9.94 9.41 8.32
N SER A 90 10.45 10.62 8.05
CA SER A 90 10.24 11.27 6.75
C SER A 90 11.29 10.86 5.73
N GLU A 91 12.35 10.19 6.17
CA GLU A 91 13.44 9.72 5.32
C GLU A 91 13.79 8.29 5.67
N GLY A 92 14.42 7.59 4.75
CA GLY A 92 14.86 6.22 4.97
C GLY A 92 13.80 5.17 4.67
N ILE A 93 14.00 4.00 5.24
CA ILE A 93 13.09 2.86 5.08
C ILE A 93 12.79 2.30 6.47
N PRO A 94 11.53 2.23 6.91
CA PRO A 94 10.33 2.77 6.26
C PRO A 94 10.23 4.28 6.38
N ARG A 95 9.33 4.89 5.61
CA ARG A 95 9.07 6.32 5.74
C ARG A 95 7.66 6.69 5.29
N LEU A 96 7.15 7.76 5.87
CA LEU A 96 5.97 8.46 5.38
C LEU A 96 6.47 9.75 4.75
N HIS A 97 6.32 9.85 3.43
CA HIS A 97 6.98 10.90 2.66
C HIS A 97 6.19 12.19 2.64
N GLY A 98 6.78 13.24 3.21
CA GLY A 98 6.27 14.61 3.10
C GLY A 98 4.86 14.79 3.61
N SER A 99 4.06 15.46 2.82
CA SER A 99 2.64 15.69 3.06
C SER A 99 1.93 15.63 1.71
N PRO A 100 0.59 15.45 1.69
CA PRO A 100 -0.14 15.41 0.43
C PRO A 100 0.05 16.69 -0.38
N ASN A 101 0.21 16.54 -1.68
CA ASN A 101 0.32 17.66 -2.59
C ASN A 101 -0.41 17.35 -3.90
N ASP A 102 -0.81 18.41 -4.58
CA ASP A 102 -1.51 18.29 -5.85
C ASP A 102 -0.53 18.02 -6.98
N THR A 103 -0.87 17.04 -7.81
CA THR A 103 -0.11 16.73 -9.01
C THR A 103 -0.75 17.43 -10.22
N ASP A 104 0.00 17.50 -11.34
CA ASP A 104 -0.52 18.05 -12.56
C ASP A 104 -1.39 17.07 -13.36
N TYR A 105 -1.53 15.85 -12.87
CA TYR A 105 -2.41 14.83 -13.49
C TYR A 105 -3.70 14.59 -12.70
N GLY A 106 -4.09 15.52 -11.84
CA GLY A 106 -5.42 15.52 -11.22
C GLY A 106 -5.55 14.69 -9.94
N LEU A 107 -4.44 14.31 -9.33
CA LEU A 107 -4.44 13.53 -8.10
C LEU A 107 -3.71 14.29 -7.00
N ARG A 108 -4.29 14.23 -5.80
CA ARG A 108 -3.62 14.71 -4.61
C ARG A 108 -2.93 13.52 -3.96
N GLU A 109 -1.60 13.57 -3.87
CA GLU A 109 -0.79 12.40 -3.56
C GLU A 109 0.12 12.57 -2.36
N PHE A 110 0.37 11.45 -1.70
CA PHE A 110 1.52 11.27 -0.83
C PHE A 110 2.05 9.84 -1.01
N ALA A 111 3.12 9.51 -0.32
CA ALA A 111 3.74 8.21 -0.47
C ALA A 111 4.16 7.63 0.88
N LEU A 112 4.15 6.31 0.95
CA LEU A 112 4.68 5.56 2.07
C LEU A 112 5.61 4.49 1.51
N VAL A 113 6.76 4.28 2.16
CA VAL A 113 7.66 3.17 1.85
C VAL A 113 7.65 2.24 3.04
N ASP A 114 7.35 0.97 2.80
CA ASP A 114 7.31 -0.02 3.88
C ASP A 114 8.72 -0.53 4.23
N PRO A 115 8.88 -1.36 5.29
CA PRO A 115 10.20 -1.82 5.70
C PRO A 115 10.98 -2.63 4.66
N ASP A 116 10.30 -3.14 3.64
CA ASP A 116 10.94 -3.90 2.57
C ASP A 116 11.19 -3.08 1.31
N GLY A 117 11.00 -1.76 1.41
CA GLY A 117 11.25 -0.87 0.29
C GLY A 117 10.10 -0.80 -0.71
N ASN A 118 8.96 -1.39 -0.40
CA ASN A 118 7.79 -1.29 -1.27
C ASN A 118 7.22 0.12 -1.21
N LEU A 119 7.04 0.72 -2.39
CA LEU A 119 6.48 2.06 -2.50
C LEU A 119 4.97 1.99 -2.66
N LEU A 120 4.24 2.56 -1.70
CA LEU A 120 2.81 2.78 -1.83
C LEU A 120 2.59 4.24 -2.15
N ARG A 121 2.15 4.51 -3.38
CA ARG A 121 1.66 5.84 -3.74
C ARG A 121 0.17 5.88 -3.46
N ILE A 122 -0.27 6.93 -2.79
CA ILE A 122 -1.66 7.08 -2.38
C ILE A 122 -2.19 8.36 -2.99
N GLY A 123 -3.34 8.27 -3.65
CA GLY A 123 -3.92 9.45 -4.28
C GLY A 123 -5.43 9.47 -4.24
N SER A 124 -5.97 10.68 -4.17
CA SER A 124 -7.40 10.93 -4.33
C SER A 124 -7.59 11.94 -5.46
N PHE A 125 -8.68 11.78 -6.22
CA PHE A 125 -8.95 12.72 -7.31
C PHE A 125 -9.25 14.11 -6.75
N ILE A 126 -8.63 15.12 -7.35
CA ILE A 126 -8.89 16.52 -7.02
C ILE A 126 -10.26 16.86 -7.56
N ALA A 127 -11.11 17.47 -6.73
CA ALA A 127 -12.43 17.87 -7.17
C ALA A 127 -12.35 18.89 -8.29
N GLU A 128 -13.13 18.66 -9.35
CA GLU A 128 -13.22 19.62 -10.43
C GLU A 128 -13.88 20.91 -9.91
N PRO A 129 -13.39 22.07 -10.35
CA PRO A 129 -14.10 23.33 -10.07
C PRO A 129 -15.48 23.27 -10.70
N GLY A 130 -16.47 23.67 -9.96
CA GLY A 130 -17.87 23.60 -10.36
C GLY A 130 -18.25 24.39 -11.59
#